data_7744a9737da17ca6f24117a9711e95db
#
_entry.id   7744a9737da17ca6f24117a9711e95db
#
_cell.length_a   1.000
_cell.length_b   1.000
_cell.length_c   1.000
_cell.angle_alpha   90.00
_cell.angle_beta   90.00
_cell.angle_gamma   90.00
#
_symmetry.space_group_name_H-M   'P 1'
#
loop_
_entity.id
_entity.type
_entity.pdbx_description
1 polymer ?
#
loop_
_entity_poly.entity_id
_entity_poly.type
_entity_poly.pdbx_seq_one_letter_code
_entity_poly.pdbx_strand_id
1 'polypeptide(L)'
;MKLLKLGVFLSMLLMTPVLEAQNTNVSLWEENIEQLSMDEEEKNWEDELEELSNRLQEPVNINVTTKRELEQFPFLSDIQIENILAYVYIHGQMQTIYELQLVEEMDKHTIDLLLPFVCVHPVPEKIGFPRLKSLLKYGKQEVLTRLDVPFYTRKGYQKNYLGPAMYHSLRYGYRYGDYLQMGITAEKDAGEPFFALHNEKGYDYYSIYFLLRNLGKLKTLALGNYRLSFGQGLVVSTDFRLGKTYSLSTVDNRSGGIRKHSSTDEYNYFRGAAATVEVIPALQLSGFYSHRSMDGVIEGNEITSIYKTGLHRTEKEADKVNAFTLQLLGGNITYEKNNLKVGMTGIYYFFNRSYQPVLRTYAKYNLQGNYFHNVGVDYKYRWNRFTLTGEAAMGKQGYSLLNQLKYNILTGYQLLIVHRYYSHDYWAMFARSFGESSTPQNENGWYLAAEASPLAHWKFFASLDLFSFPWWKYRISK
;
A
#
# COMPACT_ATOMS: atom_id res chain seq x y z
N MET A 1 -9.59 -22.42 48.52
CA MET A 1 -8.95 -22.18 47.18
C MET A 1 -9.86 -21.50 46.15
N LYS A 2 -11.15 -21.30 46.39
CA LYS A 2 -12.09 -20.59 45.49
C LYS A 2 -12.23 -19.09 45.76
N LEU A 3 -11.90 -18.63 46.96
CA LEU A 3 -11.98 -17.22 47.39
C LEU A 3 -10.75 -16.37 46.94
N LEU A 4 -9.60 -17.00 46.67
CA LEU A 4 -8.39 -16.30 46.26
C LEU A 4 -8.42 -15.91 44.74
N LYS A 5 -9.19 -16.64 43.94
CA LYS A 5 -9.35 -16.35 42.48
C LYS A 5 -10.34 -15.21 42.21
N LEU A 6 -11.26 -14.95 43.13
CA LEU A 6 -12.21 -13.84 42.97
C LEU A 6 -11.58 -12.48 43.37
N GLY A 7 -10.61 -12.47 44.25
CA GLY A 7 -9.89 -11.26 44.67
C GLY A 7 -8.95 -10.71 43.60
N VAL A 8 -8.32 -11.57 42.80
CA VAL A 8 -7.42 -11.15 41.72
C VAL A 8 -8.21 -10.60 40.52
N PHE A 9 -9.41 -11.11 40.27
CA PHE A 9 -10.27 -10.61 39.19
C PHE A 9 -10.91 -9.25 39.54
N LEU A 10 -11.20 -9.00 40.83
CA LEU A 10 -11.78 -7.75 41.30
C LEU A 10 -10.73 -6.64 41.44
N SER A 11 -9.44 -6.97 41.67
CA SER A 11 -8.36 -5.99 41.71
C SER A 11 -7.91 -5.51 40.35
N MET A 12 -8.18 -6.27 39.29
CA MET A 12 -7.93 -5.85 37.91
C MET A 12 -9.02 -4.90 37.36
N LEU A 13 -10.19 -4.86 38.01
CA LEU A 13 -11.31 -3.98 37.58
C LEU A 13 -11.26 -2.58 38.23
N LEU A 14 -10.32 -2.33 39.15
CA LEU A 14 -10.22 -1.06 39.89
C LEU A 14 -9.01 -0.20 39.49
N MET A 15 -8.28 -0.55 38.44
CA MET A 15 -7.15 0.26 37.95
C MET A 15 -7.42 0.93 36.59
N THR A 16 -8.58 1.51 36.39
CA THR A 16 -8.79 2.43 35.28
C THR A 16 -9.51 3.66 35.79
N PRO A 17 -8.83 4.76 36.03
CA PRO A 17 -9.11 5.98 35.32
C PRO A 17 -7.91 6.94 35.24
N VAL A 18 -7.05 6.82 34.25
CA VAL A 18 -6.08 7.88 33.88
C VAL A 18 -5.80 7.90 32.37
N LEU A 19 -6.62 7.29 31.56
CA LEU A 19 -6.38 7.18 30.10
C LEU A 19 -7.42 7.92 29.22
N GLU A 20 -8.26 8.79 29.79
CA GLU A 20 -9.32 9.43 28.98
C GLU A 20 -8.90 10.66 28.16
N ALA A 21 -7.72 11.22 28.37
CA ALA A 21 -7.29 12.43 27.64
C ALA A 21 -6.54 12.14 26.33
N GLN A 22 -6.12 10.88 26.08
CA GLN A 22 -5.48 10.47 24.82
C GLN A 22 -6.42 9.75 23.84
N ASN A 23 -7.60 9.34 24.26
CA ASN A 23 -8.52 8.50 23.49
C ASN A 23 -9.36 9.24 22.43
N THR A 24 -9.53 10.55 22.52
CA THR A 24 -10.38 11.29 21.56
C THR A 24 -9.77 11.38 20.15
N ASN A 25 -8.44 11.42 20.04
CA ASN A 25 -7.78 11.48 18.74
C ASN A 25 -7.67 10.10 18.05
N VAL A 26 -7.61 9.02 18.83
CA VAL A 26 -7.56 7.64 18.29
C VAL A 26 -8.94 7.23 17.76
N SER A 27 -10.03 7.61 18.42
CA SER A 27 -11.39 7.31 17.97
C SER A 27 -11.75 8.02 16.66
N LEU A 28 -11.32 9.26 16.47
CA LEU A 28 -11.48 9.99 15.21
C LEU A 28 -10.73 9.32 14.05
N TRP A 29 -9.59 8.72 14.35
CA TRP A 29 -8.81 7.97 13.38
C TRP A 29 -9.45 6.63 13.03
N GLU A 30 -9.95 5.90 14.02
CA GLU A 30 -10.68 4.64 13.82
C GLU A 30 -11.95 4.86 12.98
N GLU A 31 -12.73 5.91 13.25
CA GLU A 31 -13.90 6.29 12.45
C GLU A 31 -13.50 6.69 11.01
N ASN A 32 -12.42 7.44 10.83
CA ASN A 32 -11.95 7.80 9.49
C ASN A 32 -11.43 6.58 8.72
N ILE A 33 -10.74 5.65 9.38
CA ILE A 33 -10.28 4.39 8.79
C ILE A 33 -11.47 3.50 8.43
N GLU A 34 -12.49 3.42 9.26
CA GLU A 34 -13.70 2.66 8.97
C GLU A 34 -14.45 3.25 7.76
N GLN A 35 -14.53 4.57 7.64
CA GLN A 35 -15.05 5.23 6.44
C GLN A 35 -14.17 4.99 5.22
N LEU A 36 -12.83 4.99 5.38
CA LEU A 36 -11.87 4.67 4.32
C LEU A 36 -12.03 3.22 3.82
N SER A 37 -12.44 2.29 4.69
CA SER A 37 -12.59 0.86 4.39
C SER A 37 -13.93 0.50 3.74
N MET A 38 -14.97 1.31 3.92
CA MET A 38 -16.31 1.00 3.41
C MET A 38 -16.41 0.98 1.88
N ASP A 39 -15.51 1.65 1.17
CA ASP A 39 -15.54 1.74 -0.29
C ASP A 39 -14.82 0.60 -1.02
N GLU A 40 -14.13 -0.32 -0.32
CA GLU A 40 -13.39 -1.42 -0.96
C GLU A 40 -13.54 -2.76 -0.24
N GLU A 41 -13.93 -3.80 -1.00
CA GLU A 41 -14.06 -5.20 -0.53
C GLU A 41 -12.72 -5.93 -0.28
N GLU A 42 -11.56 -5.30 -0.43
CA GLU A 42 -10.25 -5.95 -0.40
C GLU A 42 -9.49 -5.79 0.92
N LYS A 43 -8.99 -6.93 1.43
CA LYS A 43 -8.32 -7.16 2.73
C LYS A 43 -6.94 -6.47 2.94
N ASN A 44 -6.50 -5.52 2.12
CA ASN A 44 -5.12 -5.04 2.12
C ASN A 44 -4.82 -3.85 3.06
N TRP A 45 -5.68 -3.60 4.03
CA TRP A 45 -5.54 -2.50 5.01
C TRP A 45 -4.47 -2.73 6.08
N GLU A 46 -4.14 -3.98 6.35
CA GLU A 46 -3.33 -4.33 7.53
C GLU A 46 -1.94 -3.71 7.52
N ASP A 47 -1.31 -3.59 6.35
CA ASP A 47 0.02 -2.99 6.23
C ASP A 47 0.00 -1.47 6.46
N GLU A 48 -0.99 -0.77 5.90
CA GLU A 48 -1.16 0.67 6.07
C GLU A 48 -1.56 1.02 7.50
N LEU A 49 -2.46 0.24 8.09
CA LEU A 49 -2.84 0.38 9.50
C LEU A 49 -1.66 0.12 10.43
N GLU A 50 -0.85 -0.91 10.16
CA GLU A 50 0.37 -1.17 10.91
C GLU A 50 1.36 -0.02 10.79
N GLU A 51 1.56 0.52 9.58
CA GLU A 51 2.47 1.64 9.37
C GLU A 51 1.99 2.90 10.10
N LEU A 52 0.70 3.22 10.05
CA LEU A 52 0.10 4.33 10.78
C LEU A 52 0.14 4.10 12.30
N SER A 53 -0.20 2.90 12.78
CA SER A 53 -0.11 2.55 14.21
C SER A 53 1.31 2.69 14.75
N ASN A 54 2.30 2.28 13.96
CA ASN A 54 3.71 2.49 14.28
C ASN A 54 4.09 3.97 14.39
N ARG A 55 3.49 4.83 13.54
CA ARG A 55 3.73 6.29 13.59
C ARG A 55 3.07 6.96 14.78
N LEU A 56 1.95 6.43 15.28
CA LEU A 56 1.36 6.88 16.55
C LEU A 56 2.33 6.68 17.72
N GLN A 57 3.08 5.56 17.72
CA GLN A 57 4.06 5.26 18.77
C GLN A 57 5.38 6.01 18.60
N GLU A 58 5.74 6.39 17.37
CA GLU A 58 6.94 7.15 17.02
C GLU A 58 6.59 8.32 16.12
N PRO A 59 6.06 9.43 16.69
CA PRO A 59 5.72 10.61 15.91
C PRO A 59 6.93 11.16 15.15
N VAL A 60 6.69 11.59 13.91
CA VAL A 60 7.71 12.16 13.03
C VAL A 60 8.08 13.56 13.51
N ASN A 61 9.36 13.84 13.73
CA ASN A 61 9.79 15.19 14.07
C ASN A 61 9.81 16.07 12.81
N ILE A 62 8.91 17.04 12.75
CA ILE A 62 8.75 17.97 11.62
C ILE A 62 10.05 18.69 11.27
N ASN A 63 10.89 19.03 12.25
CA ASN A 63 12.12 19.79 12.04
C ASN A 63 13.23 19.02 11.30
N VAL A 64 13.14 17.70 11.24
CA VAL A 64 14.15 16.83 10.59
C VAL A 64 13.52 15.89 9.55
N THR A 65 12.22 15.99 9.34
CA THR A 65 11.49 15.10 8.43
C THR A 65 11.91 15.29 6.98
N THR A 66 11.79 14.23 6.23
CA THR A 66 12.00 14.24 4.79
C THR A 66 10.67 14.22 4.04
N LYS A 67 10.67 14.65 2.79
CA LYS A 67 9.49 14.55 1.89
C LYS A 67 8.91 13.13 1.93
N ARG A 68 9.77 12.12 1.85
CA ARG A 68 9.40 10.71 1.85
C ARG A 68 8.71 10.25 3.14
N GLU A 69 9.09 10.78 4.30
CA GLU A 69 8.44 10.46 5.57
C GLU A 69 7.05 11.05 5.65
N LEU A 70 6.86 12.27 5.15
CA LEU A 70 5.55 12.92 5.07
C LEU A 70 4.66 12.29 3.98
N GLU A 71 5.25 11.79 2.90
CA GLU A 71 4.54 11.04 1.86
C GLU A 71 3.87 9.76 2.36
N GLN A 72 4.22 9.25 3.50
CA GLN A 72 3.58 8.08 4.12
C GLN A 72 2.20 8.39 4.70
N PHE A 73 1.86 9.66 4.89
CA PHE A 73 0.54 10.06 5.36
C PHE A 73 -0.41 10.25 4.17
N PRO A 74 -1.39 9.35 3.97
CA PRO A 74 -2.22 9.33 2.76
C PRO A 74 -3.16 10.55 2.65
N PHE A 75 -3.38 11.26 3.73
CA PHE A 75 -4.24 12.44 3.80
C PHE A 75 -3.50 13.77 3.54
N LEU A 76 -2.16 13.79 3.52
CA LEU A 76 -1.40 14.95 3.13
C LEU A 76 -1.30 15.04 1.59
N SER A 77 -1.55 16.18 1.00
CA SER A 77 -1.24 16.44 -0.40
C SER A 77 0.24 16.78 -0.58
N ASP A 78 0.77 16.62 -1.79
CA ASP A 78 2.16 16.98 -2.08
C ASP A 78 2.45 18.45 -1.82
N ILE A 79 1.49 19.34 -2.11
CA ILE A 79 1.65 20.77 -1.87
C ILE A 79 1.78 21.07 -0.37
N GLN A 80 0.99 20.40 0.46
CA GLN A 80 1.08 20.53 1.92
C GLN A 80 2.42 20.02 2.43
N ILE A 81 2.89 18.86 1.92
CA ILE A 81 4.21 18.32 2.28
C ILE A 81 5.33 19.30 1.94
N GLU A 82 5.31 19.85 0.72
CA GLU A 82 6.33 20.80 0.30
C GLU A 82 6.26 22.12 1.06
N ASN A 83 5.05 22.59 1.39
CA ASN A 83 4.88 23.79 2.20
C ASN A 83 5.35 23.58 3.64
N ILE A 84 5.16 22.41 4.25
CA ILE A 84 5.74 22.07 5.54
C ILE A 84 7.28 22.14 5.48
N LEU A 85 7.88 21.51 4.47
CA LEU A 85 9.33 21.51 4.31
C LEU A 85 9.87 22.91 3.99
N ALA A 86 9.17 23.66 3.15
CA ALA A 86 9.51 25.05 2.83
C ALA A 86 9.41 25.97 4.04
N TYR A 87 8.38 25.80 4.87
CA TYR A 87 8.23 26.55 6.11
C TYR A 87 9.45 26.37 7.02
N VAL A 88 9.83 25.11 7.29
CA VAL A 88 11.01 24.81 8.11
C VAL A 88 12.29 25.35 7.48
N TYR A 89 12.42 25.31 6.15
CA TYR A 89 13.60 25.85 5.46
C TYR A 89 13.69 27.38 5.53
N ILE A 90 12.56 28.09 5.39
CA ILE A 90 12.51 29.56 5.32
C ILE A 90 12.52 30.18 6.72
N HIS A 91 11.72 29.67 7.64
CA HIS A 91 11.51 30.23 8.99
C HIS A 91 12.40 29.61 10.05
N GLY A 92 13.11 28.52 9.72
CA GLY A 92 13.90 27.74 10.66
C GLY A 92 13.07 26.68 11.37
N GLN A 93 13.63 26.15 12.46
CA GLN A 93 12.98 25.11 13.23
C GLN A 93 11.67 25.58 13.87
N MET A 94 10.58 24.83 13.70
CA MET A 94 9.35 25.05 14.46
C MET A 94 9.64 24.89 15.95
N GLN A 95 9.10 25.78 16.77
CA GLN A 95 9.20 25.70 18.22
C GLN A 95 8.01 24.97 18.83
N THR A 96 6.86 25.04 18.18
CA THR A 96 5.62 24.41 18.62
C THR A 96 4.91 23.73 17.46
N ILE A 97 4.16 22.67 17.75
CA ILE A 97 3.34 21.98 16.75
C ILE A 97 2.22 22.88 16.19
N TYR A 98 1.82 23.91 16.91
CA TYR A 98 0.78 24.84 16.47
C TYR A 98 1.20 25.72 15.30
N GLU A 99 2.50 25.81 15.00
CA GLU A 99 3.01 26.53 13.81
C GLU A 99 2.59 25.85 12.50
N LEU A 100 2.11 24.63 12.53
CA LEU A 100 1.47 24.00 11.36
C LEU A 100 0.29 24.80 10.82
N GLN A 101 -0.37 25.63 11.66
CA GLN A 101 -1.45 26.53 11.23
C GLN A 101 -0.94 27.71 10.37
N LEU A 102 0.35 28.02 10.42
CA LEU A 102 0.99 29.06 9.62
C LEU A 102 1.52 28.55 8.28
N VAL A 103 1.52 27.23 8.09
CA VAL A 103 1.95 26.60 6.85
C VAL A 103 0.87 26.81 5.79
N GLU A 104 1.25 27.30 4.62
CA GLU A 104 0.35 27.56 3.51
C GLU A 104 -0.34 26.27 3.05
N GLU A 105 -1.60 26.33 2.66
CA GLU A 105 -2.45 25.20 2.21
C GLU A 105 -2.75 24.13 3.30
N MET A 106 -2.42 24.40 4.59
CA MET A 106 -2.80 23.53 5.69
C MET A 106 -4.15 23.95 6.26
N ASP A 107 -5.17 23.13 6.06
CA ASP A 107 -6.48 23.31 6.66
C ASP A 107 -6.56 22.61 8.05
N LYS A 108 -7.51 23.07 8.87
CA LYS A 108 -7.65 22.56 10.23
C LYS A 108 -7.89 21.05 10.28
N HIS A 109 -8.69 20.51 9.37
CA HIS A 109 -9.00 19.07 9.34
C HIS A 109 -7.72 18.24 9.07
N THR A 110 -6.92 18.65 8.10
CA THR A 110 -5.64 18.01 7.80
C THR A 110 -4.66 18.10 8.97
N ILE A 111 -4.63 19.26 9.66
CA ILE A 111 -3.80 19.44 10.86
C ILE A 111 -4.26 18.48 11.96
N ASP A 112 -5.55 18.43 12.26
CA ASP A 112 -6.12 17.55 13.32
C ASP A 112 -5.81 16.06 13.02
N LEU A 113 -5.84 15.65 11.74
CA LEU A 113 -5.43 14.32 11.31
C LEU A 113 -3.93 14.06 11.48
N LEU A 114 -3.09 15.08 11.28
CA LEU A 114 -1.63 14.95 11.33
C LEU A 114 -1.08 14.97 12.76
N LEU A 115 -1.69 15.72 13.67
CA LEU A 115 -1.21 15.95 15.02
C LEU A 115 -0.79 14.69 15.80
N PRO A 116 -1.51 13.55 15.74
CA PRO A 116 -1.12 12.34 16.47
C PRO A 116 0.20 11.72 15.96
N PHE A 117 0.59 12.01 14.74
CA PHE A 117 1.71 11.36 14.04
C PHE A 117 2.98 12.21 13.99
N VAL A 118 2.93 13.43 14.48
CA VAL A 118 4.05 14.37 14.37
C VAL A 118 4.39 15.00 15.71
N CYS A 119 5.64 15.38 15.86
CA CYS A 119 6.15 16.10 17.02
C CYS A 119 7.13 17.19 16.59
N VAL A 120 7.44 18.08 17.52
CA VAL A 120 8.42 19.14 17.32
C VAL A 120 9.52 18.98 18.38
N HIS A 121 10.72 18.60 17.92
CA HIS A 121 11.92 18.51 18.73
C HIS A 121 13.06 19.26 18.07
N PRO A 122 14.04 19.75 18.84
CA PRO A 122 15.25 20.38 18.28
C PRO A 122 15.97 19.43 17.33
N VAL A 123 16.58 20.00 16.29
CA VAL A 123 17.39 19.24 15.33
C VAL A 123 18.68 18.77 16.01
N PRO A 124 19.01 17.48 15.98
CA PRO A 124 20.27 17.00 16.49
C PRO A 124 21.45 17.54 15.67
N GLU A 125 22.56 17.88 16.30
CA GLU A 125 23.76 18.50 15.66
C GLU A 125 24.35 17.68 14.51
N LYS A 126 24.10 16.39 14.42
CA LYS A 126 24.62 15.51 13.36
C LYS A 126 23.53 14.59 12.84
N ILE A 127 23.05 14.91 11.64
CA ILE A 127 22.20 14.00 10.85
C ILE A 127 23.10 13.20 9.92
N GLY A 128 23.39 11.97 10.27
CA GLY A 128 24.16 11.04 9.43
C GLY A 128 23.64 9.62 9.61
N PHE A 129 24.03 8.73 8.68
CA PHE A 129 23.65 7.32 8.80
C PHE A 129 24.16 6.74 10.12
N PRO A 130 23.30 6.12 10.95
CA PRO A 130 23.69 5.59 12.25
C PRO A 130 24.76 4.49 12.12
N ARG A 131 25.59 4.33 13.17
CA ARG A 131 26.57 3.23 13.19
C ARG A 131 25.84 1.89 13.18
N LEU A 132 26.34 0.91 12.44
CA LEU A 132 25.74 -0.43 12.33
C LEU A 132 25.48 -1.07 13.70
N LYS A 133 26.39 -0.87 14.67
CA LYS A 133 26.21 -1.36 16.04
C LYS A 133 24.99 -0.71 16.73
N SER A 134 24.72 0.55 16.46
CA SER A 134 23.54 1.27 16.99
C SER A 134 22.26 0.79 16.34
N LEU A 135 22.29 0.56 15.02
CA LEU A 135 21.16 0.01 14.27
C LEU A 135 20.70 -1.33 14.84
N LEU A 136 21.61 -2.19 15.26
CA LEU A 136 21.27 -3.53 15.78
C LEU A 136 20.99 -3.55 17.28
N LYS A 137 21.49 -2.56 18.05
CA LYS A 137 21.38 -2.56 19.52
C LYS A 137 20.16 -1.80 20.04
N TYR A 138 19.78 -0.72 19.37
CA TYR A 138 18.79 0.23 19.89
C TYR A 138 17.47 0.25 19.09
N GLY A 139 17.23 -0.73 18.22
CA GLY A 139 15.97 -0.86 17.52
C GLY A 139 14.85 -1.35 18.45
N LYS A 140 13.64 -0.93 18.11
CA LYS A 140 12.43 -1.43 18.76
C LYS A 140 12.08 -2.80 18.21
N GLN A 141 11.57 -3.65 19.09
CA GLN A 141 11.11 -4.99 18.75
C GLN A 141 9.65 -5.11 19.13
N GLU A 142 8.88 -5.70 18.26
CA GLU A 142 7.46 -5.92 18.45
C GLU A 142 7.10 -7.36 18.11
N VAL A 143 6.28 -7.96 18.95
CA VAL A 143 5.67 -9.26 18.70
C VAL A 143 4.17 -9.10 18.79
N LEU A 144 3.48 -9.33 17.69
CA LEU A 144 2.02 -9.34 17.62
C LEU A 144 1.55 -10.75 17.36
N THR A 145 0.56 -11.18 18.13
CA THR A 145 -0.14 -12.43 17.87
C THR A 145 -1.63 -12.18 17.88
N ARG A 146 -2.32 -12.74 16.90
CA ARG A 146 -3.77 -12.66 16.77
C ARG A 146 -4.34 -14.05 16.69
N LEU A 147 -5.37 -14.31 17.46
CA LEU A 147 -6.12 -15.56 17.48
C LEU A 147 -7.61 -15.24 17.43
N ASP A 148 -8.26 -15.59 16.32
CA ASP A 148 -9.69 -15.42 16.16
C ASP A 148 -10.36 -16.79 16.23
N VAL A 149 -11.22 -16.98 17.20
CA VAL A 149 -11.97 -18.22 17.40
C VAL A 149 -13.47 -17.92 17.29
N PRO A 150 -14.14 -18.34 16.21
CA PRO A 150 -15.58 -18.12 16.07
C PRO A 150 -16.37 -19.02 17.03
N PHE A 151 -17.34 -18.48 17.73
CA PHE A 151 -18.26 -19.23 18.58
C PHE A 151 -19.45 -19.83 17.84
N TYR A 152 -19.44 -19.79 16.50
CA TYR A 152 -20.46 -20.39 15.65
C TYR A 152 -19.82 -21.38 14.68
N THR A 153 -20.61 -22.38 14.26
CA THR A 153 -20.15 -23.42 13.36
C THR A 153 -20.57 -23.13 11.92
N ARG A 154 -19.60 -22.94 11.03
CA ARG A 154 -19.87 -22.89 9.58
C ARG A 154 -19.98 -24.30 9.00
N LYS A 155 -20.79 -24.46 7.96
CA LYS A 155 -20.97 -25.76 7.27
C LYS A 155 -19.65 -26.38 6.79
N GLY A 156 -18.65 -25.58 6.43
CA GLY A 156 -17.34 -26.04 5.98
C GLY A 156 -16.60 -26.88 7.04
N TYR A 157 -16.67 -26.51 8.31
CA TYR A 157 -16.03 -27.24 9.40
C TYR A 157 -16.65 -28.61 9.67
N GLN A 158 -17.89 -28.82 9.26
CA GLN A 158 -18.57 -30.08 9.43
C GLN A 158 -18.23 -31.12 8.35
N LYS A 159 -17.75 -30.69 7.18
CA LYS A 159 -17.65 -31.58 6.01
C LYS A 159 -16.36 -31.48 5.21
N ASN A 160 -15.78 -30.28 5.02
CA ASN A 160 -14.82 -30.06 3.94
C ASN A 160 -13.51 -29.42 4.38
N TYR A 161 -13.46 -28.73 5.53
CA TYR A 161 -12.25 -28.04 5.96
C TYR A 161 -11.27 -29.01 6.63
N LEU A 162 -10.00 -28.87 6.29
CA LEU A 162 -8.92 -29.74 6.72
C LEU A 162 -8.36 -29.40 8.11
N GLY A 163 -8.60 -28.16 8.56
CA GLY A 163 -8.07 -27.65 9.82
C GLY A 163 -9.13 -27.07 10.76
N PRO A 164 -8.70 -26.63 11.94
CA PRO A 164 -9.57 -26.09 12.99
C PRO A 164 -10.18 -24.74 12.61
N ALA A 165 -11.34 -24.42 13.24
CA ALA A 165 -12.10 -23.19 13.03
C ALA A 165 -11.46 -21.96 13.72
N MET A 166 -10.15 -21.80 13.62
CA MET A 166 -9.46 -20.65 14.20
C MET A 166 -8.47 -20.05 13.19
N TYR A 167 -8.48 -18.73 13.13
CA TYR A 167 -7.43 -17.94 12.49
C TYR A 167 -6.29 -17.74 13.49
N HIS A 168 -5.07 -17.78 13.03
CA HIS A 168 -3.92 -17.48 13.85
C HIS A 168 -2.82 -16.80 13.04
N SER A 169 -2.34 -15.66 13.53
CA SER A 169 -1.17 -15.00 12.97
C SER A 169 -0.15 -14.67 14.05
N LEU A 170 1.11 -14.69 13.66
CA LEU A 170 2.26 -14.29 14.47
C LEU A 170 3.13 -13.35 13.63
N ARG A 171 3.43 -12.18 14.19
CA ARG A 171 4.29 -11.20 13.55
C ARG A 171 5.40 -10.78 14.51
N TYR A 172 6.63 -10.82 14.05
CA TYR A 172 7.77 -10.26 14.71
C TYR A 172 8.36 -9.15 13.84
N GLY A 173 8.49 -7.95 14.39
CA GLY A 173 9.08 -6.80 13.76
C GLY A 173 10.27 -6.26 14.55
N TYR A 174 11.32 -5.87 13.85
CA TYR A 174 12.43 -5.09 14.36
C TYR A 174 12.57 -3.81 13.56
N ARG A 175 12.61 -2.66 14.23
CA ARG A 175 12.71 -1.35 13.58
C ARG A 175 13.69 -0.42 14.29
N TYR A 176 14.50 0.27 13.52
CA TYR A 176 15.33 1.39 13.98
C TYR A 176 15.02 2.61 13.11
N GLY A 177 14.06 3.43 13.54
CA GLY A 177 13.53 4.54 12.77
C GLY A 177 13.18 4.11 11.33
N ASP A 178 13.50 4.98 10.37
CA ASP A 178 13.31 4.70 8.95
C ASP A 178 14.53 4.02 8.29
N TYR A 179 15.64 3.82 9.05
CA TYR A 179 16.89 3.29 8.50
C TYR A 179 16.87 1.78 8.30
N LEU A 180 16.34 1.03 9.27
CA LEU A 180 16.34 -0.43 9.24
C LEU A 180 15.01 -0.98 9.72
N GLN A 181 14.40 -1.82 8.91
CA GLN A 181 13.21 -2.58 9.26
C GLN A 181 13.40 -4.02 8.81
N MET A 182 13.11 -4.99 9.66
CA MET A 182 13.14 -6.41 9.33
C MET A 182 12.12 -7.16 10.16
N GLY A 183 11.60 -8.27 9.65
CA GLY A 183 10.63 -9.03 10.39
C GLY A 183 10.19 -10.29 9.68
N ILE A 184 9.32 -11.01 10.40
CA ILE A 184 8.70 -12.24 9.95
C ILE A 184 7.21 -12.16 10.29
N THR A 185 6.37 -12.42 9.32
CA THR A 185 4.93 -12.63 9.50
C THR A 185 4.61 -14.07 9.13
N ALA A 186 3.85 -14.74 9.97
CA ALA A 186 3.37 -16.08 9.74
C ALA A 186 1.86 -16.12 9.99
N GLU A 187 1.11 -16.77 9.12
CA GLU A 187 -0.34 -16.77 9.16
C GLU A 187 -0.91 -18.13 8.75
N LYS A 188 -2.08 -18.40 9.30
CA LYS A 188 -2.94 -19.54 9.00
C LYS A 188 -4.39 -19.09 9.03
N ASP A 189 -5.11 -19.30 7.94
CA ASP A 189 -6.53 -19.02 7.86
C ASP A 189 -7.38 -20.02 8.66
N ALA A 190 -8.58 -19.59 9.02
CA ALA A 190 -9.54 -20.46 9.71
C ALA A 190 -10.03 -21.57 8.78
N GLY A 191 -9.77 -22.84 9.18
CA GLY A 191 -10.07 -24.04 8.38
C GLY A 191 -8.86 -24.68 7.71
N GLU A 192 -7.69 -24.07 7.81
CA GLU A 192 -6.44 -24.63 7.31
C GLU A 192 -5.76 -25.51 8.35
N PRO A 193 -5.04 -26.56 7.90
CA PRO A 193 -4.28 -27.43 8.80
C PRO A 193 -3.07 -26.67 9.38
N PHE A 194 -2.64 -27.08 10.59
CA PHE A 194 -1.49 -26.52 11.29
C PHE A 194 -0.61 -27.66 11.78
N PHE A 195 0.64 -27.73 11.36
CA PHE A 195 1.57 -28.85 11.54
C PHE A 195 0.98 -30.19 11.07
N ALA A 196 0.17 -30.17 10.02
CA ALA A 196 -0.51 -31.35 9.52
C ALA A 196 -0.74 -31.25 7.99
N LEU A 197 -0.92 -32.43 7.34
CA LEU A 197 -1.23 -32.54 5.92
C LEU A 197 -0.21 -31.76 5.04
N HIS A 198 -0.69 -30.89 4.16
CA HIS A 198 0.17 -30.06 3.29
C HIS A 198 0.94 -28.97 4.04
N ASN A 199 0.56 -28.65 5.29
CA ASN A 199 1.16 -27.63 6.16
C ASN A 199 2.05 -28.22 7.27
N GLU A 200 2.99 -29.09 6.94
CA GLU A 200 3.92 -29.72 7.90
C GLU A 200 4.81 -28.68 8.63
N LYS A 201 5.05 -27.51 8.02
CA LYS A 201 5.87 -26.43 8.58
C LYS A 201 5.11 -25.51 9.54
N GLY A 202 3.83 -25.75 9.77
CA GLY A 202 2.97 -25.04 10.71
C GLY A 202 2.04 -24.06 10.03
N TYR A 203 2.52 -22.85 9.74
CA TYR A 203 1.71 -21.84 9.06
C TYR A 203 1.63 -22.08 7.56
N ASP A 204 0.54 -21.64 6.95
CA ASP A 204 0.34 -21.72 5.52
C ASP A 204 1.19 -20.69 4.78
N TYR A 205 1.23 -19.49 5.30
CA TYR A 205 1.97 -18.40 4.74
C TYR A 205 3.09 -17.88 5.65
N TYR A 206 4.22 -17.49 5.02
CA TYR A 206 5.35 -16.83 5.66
C TYR A 206 5.85 -15.66 4.82
N SER A 207 5.86 -14.48 5.42
CA SER A 207 6.54 -13.30 4.88
C SER A 207 7.79 -12.99 5.70
N ILE A 208 8.93 -12.88 5.02
CA ILE A 208 10.21 -12.48 5.64
C ILE A 208 10.72 -11.28 4.87
N TYR A 209 11.02 -10.20 5.55
CA TYR A 209 11.50 -8.99 4.93
C TYR A 209 12.69 -8.37 5.66
N PHE A 210 13.53 -7.70 4.88
CA PHE A 210 14.61 -6.85 5.34
C PHE A 210 14.60 -5.58 4.48
N LEU A 211 14.54 -4.41 5.10
CA LEU A 211 14.52 -3.12 4.44
C LEU A 211 15.56 -2.20 5.08
N LEU A 212 16.50 -1.72 4.28
CA LEU A 212 17.51 -0.73 4.67
C LEU A 212 17.31 0.53 3.83
N ARG A 213 17.36 1.70 4.47
CA ARG A 213 17.14 2.99 3.81
C ARG A 213 18.24 4.00 4.15
N ASN A 214 18.42 4.96 3.24
CA ASN A 214 19.24 6.16 3.43
C ASN A 214 20.73 5.90 3.73
N LEU A 215 21.31 4.82 3.16
CA LEU A 215 22.75 4.57 3.24
C LEU A 215 23.50 5.30 2.11
N GLY A 216 23.72 6.61 2.29
CA GLY A 216 24.38 7.45 1.30
C GLY A 216 23.61 7.50 -0.03
N LYS A 217 24.23 7.06 -1.12
CA LYS A 217 23.57 6.97 -2.44
C LYS A 217 22.56 5.83 -2.54
N LEU A 218 22.67 4.80 -1.72
CA LEU A 218 21.70 3.71 -1.66
C LEU A 218 20.50 4.19 -0.85
N LYS A 219 19.42 4.58 -1.56
CA LYS A 219 18.20 5.11 -0.93
C LYS A 219 17.35 4.03 -0.32
N THR A 220 17.30 2.85 -0.95
CA THR A 220 16.52 1.71 -0.45
C THR A 220 17.18 0.41 -0.89
N LEU A 221 17.23 -0.56 0.01
CA LEU A 221 17.54 -1.96 -0.27
C LEU A 221 16.49 -2.81 0.42
N ALA A 222 15.78 -3.63 -0.33
CA ALA A 222 14.82 -4.61 0.17
C ALA A 222 15.28 -6.03 -0.19
N LEU A 223 15.24 -6.93 0.76
CA LEU A 223 15.52 -8.35 0.60
C LEU A 223 14.37 -9.17 1.20
N GLY A 224 14.04 -10.30 0.58
CA GLY A 224 12.91 -11.13 0.98
C GLY A 224 11.60 -10.67 0.34
N ASN A 225 10.54 -10.49 1.12
CA ASN A 225 9.25 -10.06 0.61
C ASN A 225 9.16 -8.54 0.57
N TYR A 226 8.77 -7.98 -0.57
CA TYR A 226 8.67 -6.54 -0.78
C TYR A 226 7.50 -6.18 -1.70
N ARG A 227 7.09 -4.92 -1.67
CA ARG A 227 6.08 -4.31 -2.54
C ARG A 227 6.73 -3.27 -3.45
N LEU A 228 6.10 -3.06 -4.60
CA LEU A 228 6.51 -2.08 -5.60
C LEU A 228 5.34 -1.18 -5.98
N SER A 229 5.60 0.12 -6.10
CA SER A 229 4.65 1.07 -6.66
C SER A 229 5.42 2.17 -7.38
N PHE A 230 5.24 2.28 -8.69
CA PHE A 230 5.86 3.30 -9.53
C PHE A 230 4.82 3.97 -10.44
N GLY A 231 5.05 5.24 -10.77
CA GLY A 231 4.17 6.04 -11.61
C GLY A 231 2.76 6.20 -11.02
N GLN A 232 1.75 6.11 -11.86
CA GLN A 232 0.34 6.08 -11.48
C GLN A 232 -0.22 4.65 -11.36
N GLY A 233 0.67 3.65 -11.40
CA GLY A 233 0.37 2.24 -11.22
C GLY A 233 -0.20 1.55 -12.45
N LEU A 234 0.01 2.09 -13.65
CA LEU A 234 -0.37 1.39 -14.87
C LEU A 234 0.55 0.21 -15.18
N VAL A 235 1.84 0.28 -14.82
CA VAL A 235 2.81 -0.80 -15.04
C VAL A 235 2.89 -1.72 -13.81
N VAL A 236 3.17 -1.16 -12.64
CA VAL A 236 3.30 -1.92 -11.39
C VAL A 236 2.90 -1.07 -10.19
N SER A 237 1.94 -1.58 -9.43
CA SER A 237 1.55 -1.05 -8.13
C SER A 237 0.90 -2.17 -7.32
N THR A 238 1.52 -2.53 -6.20
CA THR A 238 0.95 -3.45 -5.22
C THR A 238 0.51 -2.72 -3.95
N ASP A 239 0.58 -1.39 -3.96
CA ASP A 239 0.11 -0.57 -2.86
C ASP A 239 -1.42 -0.50 -2.81
N PHE A 240 -1.93 -0.34 -1.60
CA PHE A 240 -3.33 -0.06 -1.36
C PHE A 240 -3.73 1.30 -1.96
N ARG A 241 -4.96 1.41 -2.43
CA ARG A 241 -5.54 2.67 -2.89
C ARG A 241 -6.80 2.98 -2.13
N LEU A 242 -6.91 4.21 -1.68
CA LEU A 242 -8.15 4.74 -1.11
C LEU A 242 -9.20 4.88 -2.21
N GLY A 243 -10.47 4.69 -1.84
CA GLY A 243 -11.61 4.83 -2.74
C GLY A 243 -11.71 6.20 -3.40
N LYS A 244 -12.61 6.33 -4.38
CA LYS A 244 -12.77 7.55 -5.19
C LYS A 244 -13.14 8.79 -4.38
N THR A 245 -13.75 8.62 -3.22
CA THR A 245 -14.08 9.71 -2.28
C THR A 245 -12.85 10.46 -1.80
N TYR A 246 -11.70 9.77 -1.74
CA TYR A 246 -10.42 10.35 -1.35
C TYR A 246 -9.53 10.73 -2.53
N SER A 247 -10.08 10.73 -3.74
CA SER A 247 -9.33 10.97 -4.98
C SER A 247 -8.57 12.30 -4.97
N LEU A 248 -9.13 13.35 -4.39
CA LEU A 248 -8.48 14.66 -4.32
C LEU A 248 -7.19 14.68 -3.49
N SER A 249 -7.09 13.88 -2.43
CA SER A 249 -5.87 13.72 -1.64
C SER A 249 -4.92 12.68 -2.23
N THR A 250 -5.45 11.66 -2.94
CA THR A 250 -4.65 10.54 -3.46
C THR A 250 -4.21 10.68 -4.91
N VAL A 251 -4.75 11.66 -5.63
CA VAL A 251 -4.44 11.93 -7.06
C VAL A 251 -2.98 12.24 -7.30
N ASP A 252 -2.35 12.89 -6.36
CA ASP A 252 -0.91 13.14 -6.42
C ASP A 252 -0.07 11.86 -6.35
N ASN A 253 -0.72 10.72 -6.48
CA ASN A 253 -0.31 9.34 -6.26
C ASN A 253 1.18 9.19 -6.10
N ARG A 254 1.55 8.98 -4.87
CA ARG A 254 2.93 8.87 -4.48
C ARG A 254 3.37 7.48 -4.81
N SER A 255 4.17 7.37 -5.86
CA SER A 255 4.85 6.11 -6.06
C SER A 255 5.64 5.81 -4.80
N GLY A 256 5.17 4.88 -4.00
CA GLY A 256 5.84 4.46 -2.75
C GLY A 256 7.21 3.85 -3.01
N GLY A 257 7.55 3.62 -4.27
CA GLY A 257 8.79 2.97 -4.67
C GLY A 257 8.86 1.54 -4.16
N ILE A 258 9.97 1.20 -3.51
CA ILE A 258 10.20 -0.10 -2.90
C ILE A 258 9.85 -0.03 -1.41
N ARG A 259 8.94 -0.90 -0.95
CA ARG A 259 8.48 -1.03 0.44
C ARG A 259 8.63 -2.46 0.95
N LYS A 260 8.67 -2.64 2.28
CA LYS A 260 8.55 -3.96 2.90
C LYS A 260 7.18 -4.57 2.61
N HIS A 261 7.07 -5.89 2.70
CA HIS A 261 5.80 -6.59 2.78
C HIS A 261 5.72 -7.35 4.11
N SER A 262 4.96 -6.83 5.05
CA SER A 262 4.74 -7.38 6.38
C SER A 262 3.33 -7.94 6.57
N SER A 263 2.45 -7.78 5.57
CA SER A 263 1.07 -8.23 5.55
C SER A 263 0.93 -9.74 5.40
N THR A 264 -0.26 -10.21 5.69
CA THR A 264 -0.73 -11.57 5.42
C THR A 264 -1.28 -11.74 4.00
N ASP A 265 -1.17 -10.73 3.13
CA ASP A 265 -1.56 -10.83 1.72
C ASP A 265 -0.61 -11.77 0.97
N GLU A 266 -1.13 -12.88 0.51
CA GLU A 266 -0.37 -13.93 -0.18
C GLU A 266 -0.19 -13.68 -1.68
N TYR A 267 -0.85 -12.67 -2.23
CA TYR A 267 -0.83 -12.42 -3.66
C TYR A 267 -0.05 -11.16 -4.05
N ASN A 268 -0.29 -10.01 -3.41
CA ASN A 268 0.22 -8.71 -3.85
C ASN A 268 1.61 -8.37 -3.29
N TYR A 269 2.59 -9.25 -3.50
CA TYR A 269 3.98 -9.04 -3.10
C TYR A 269 4.98 -9.63 -4.11
N PHE A 270 6.24 -9.25 -3.94
CA PHE A 270 7.38 -9.82 -4.66
C PHE A 270 8.35 -10.44 -3.67
N ARG A 271 9.09 -11.48 -4.08
CA ARG A 271 10.07 -12.17 -3.22
C ARG A 271 11.42 -12.23 -3.92
N GLY A 272 12.44 -11.61 -3.34
CA GLY A 272 13.78 -11.58 -3.91
C GLY A 272 14.58 -10.39 -3.42
N ALA A 273 15.03 -9.52 -4.32
CA ALA A 273 15.82 -8.35 -4.00
C ALA A 273 15.41 -7.13 -4.83
N ALA A 274 15.43 -5.97 -4.22
CA ALA A 274 15.16 -4.70 -4.88
C ALA A 274 16.02 -3.58 -4.27
N ALA A 275 16.49 -2.66 -5.11
CA ALA A 275 17.30 -1.54 -4.65
C ALA A 275 16.99 -0.27 -5.44
N THR A 276 17.08 0.89 -4.77
CA THR A 276 17.05 2.22 -5.37
C THR A 276 18.34 2.96 -5.05
N VAL A 277 19.00 3.48 -6.07
CA VAL A 277 20.25 4.23 -5.96
C VAL A 277 20.10 5.62 -6.56
N GLU A 278 20.52 6.64 -5.86
CA GLU A 278 20.65 8.00 -6.39
C GLU A 278 21.99 8.12 -7.12
N VAL A 279 21.95 8.12 -8.45
CA VAL A 279 23.15 8.18 -9.30
C VAL A 279 23.78 9.58 -9.23
N ILE A 280 22.95 10.57 -9.49
CA ILE A 280 23.24 11.99 -9.35
C ILE A 280 22.06 12.68 -8.64
N PRO A 281 22.25 13.86 -8.04
CA PRO A 281 21.13 14.61 -7.47
C PRO A 281 19.98 14.71 -8.47
N ALA A 282 18.78 14.43 -8.03
CA ALA A 282 17.55 14.38 -8.83
C ALA A 282 17.35 13.15 -9.73
N LEU A 283 18.32 12.25 -9.91
CA LEU A 283 18.15 11.03 -10.71
C LEU A 283 18.28 9.77 -9.87
N GLN A 284 17.22 8.99 -9.78
CA GLN A 284 17.17 7.72 -9.08
C GLN A 284 16.98 6.58 -10.07
N LEU A 285 17.73 5.50 -9.84
CA LEU A 285 17.57 4.22 -10.54
C LEU A 285 17.12 3.17 -9.54
N SER A 286 16.06 2.47 -9.87
CA SER A 286 15.59 1.30 -9.11
C SER A 286 15.70 0.05 -9.97
N GLY A 287 16.19 -1.03 -9.38
CA GLY A 287 16.21 -2.35 -9.99
C GLY A 287 15.61 -3.37 -9.04
N PHE A 288 14.88 -4.34 -9.56
CA PHE A 288 14.24 -5.37 -8.76
C PHE A 288 14.13 -6.70 -9.48
N TYR A 289 14.26 -7.76 -8.69
CA TYR A 289 14.11 -9.15 -9.13
C TYR A 289 13.25 -9.91 -8.14
N SER A 290 12.30 -10.69 -8.65
CA SER A 290 11.44 -11.57 -7.85
C SER A 290 11.39 -12.96 -8.43
N HIS A 291 11.47 -13.96 -7.55
CA HIS A 291 11.21 -15.36 -7.85
C HIS A 291 10.34 -15.96 -6.75
N ARG A 292 9.13 -16.38 -7.10
CA ARG A 292 8.22 -17.01 -6.14
C ARG A 292 7.32 -18.06 -6.78
N SER A 293 6.85 -18.98 -5.97
CA SER A 293 5.74 -19.84 -6.34
C SER A 293 4.42 -19.10 -6.25
N MET A 294 3.47 -19.50 -7.05
CA MET A 294 2.11 -18.96 -7.09
C MET A 294 1.10 -20.08 -7.15
N ASP A 295 -0.07 -19.80 -6.60
CA ASP A 295 -1.19 -20.71 -6.59
C ASP A 295 -1.99 -20.63 -7.89
N GLY A 296 -2.49 -21.75 -8.33
CA GLY A 296 -3.23 -21.80 -9.58
C GLY A 296 -3.85 -23.16 -9.87
N VAL A 297 -4.65 -23.19 -10.91
CA VAL A 297 -5.20 -24.43 -11.46
C VAL A 297 -4.37 -24.83 -12.66
N ILE A 298 -3.85 -26.07 -12.61
CA ILE A 298 -3.06 -26.66 -13.68
C ILE A 298 -3.89 -27.75 -14.36
N GLU A 299 -4.00 -27.68 -15.67
CA GLU A 299 -4.57 -28.75 -16.48
C GLU A 299 -3.50 -29.21 -17.49
N GLY A 300 -3.06 -30.46 -17.34
CA GLY A 300 -1.91 -30.96 -18.08
C GLY A 300 -0.62 -30.22 -17.72
N ASN A 301 -0.09 -29.42 -18.63
CA ASN A 301 1.10 -28.57 -18.41
C ASN A 301 0.81 -27.08 -18.52
N GLU A 302 -0.46 -26.69 -18.50
CA GLU A 302 -0.90 -25.32 -18.69
C GLU A 302 -1.57 -24.76 -17.43
N ILE A 303 -1.38 -23.46 -17.17
CA ILE A 303 -2.04 -22.72 -16.11
C ILE A 303 -3.39 -22.23 -16.67
N THR A 304 -4.49 -22.75 -16.18
CA THR A 304 -5.84 -22.33 -16.60
C THR A 304 -6.42 -21.21 -15.75
N SER A 305 -5.97 -21.07 -14.51
CA SER A 305 -6.41 -20.00 -13.62
C SER A 305 -5.36 -19.69 -12.56
N ILE A 306 -5.19 -18.41 -12.26
CA ILE A 306 -4.34 -17.93 -11.15
C ILE A 306 -5.25 -17.77 -9.92
N TYR A 307 -4.86 -18.39 -8.80
CA TYR A 307 -5.60 -18.35 -7.55
C TYR A 307 -5.06 -17.22 -6.67
N LYS A 308 -5.92 -16.29 -6.26
CA LYS A 308 -5.50 -15.04 -5.62
C LYS A 308 -5.92 -14.90 -4.15
N THR A 309 -6.73 -15.84 -3.65
CA THR A 309 -7.34 -15.69 -2.31
C THR A 309 -6.48 -16.16 -1.17
N GLY A 310 -5.42 -16.94 -1.41
CA GLY A 310 -4.55 -17.52 -0.38
C GLY A 310 -5.22 -18.57 0.52
N LEU A 311 -6.46 -19.00 0.25
CA LEU A 311 -7.20 -19.92 1.11
C LEU A 311 -6.95 -21.39 0.75
N HIS A 312 -6.45 -22.19 1.70
CA HIS A 312 -6.11 -23.61 1.49
C HIS A 312 -6.82 -24.53 2.50
N ARG A 313 -8.11 -24.31 2.70
CA ARG A 313 -8.96 -24.98 3.71
C ARG A 313 -9.50 -26.33 3.30
N THR A 314 -9.61 -26.58 2.00
CA THR A 314 -10.16 -27.81 1.42
C THR A 314 -9.13 -28.53 0.57
N GLU A 315 -9.30 -29.84 0.31
CA GLU A 315 -8.42 -30.58 -0.60
C GLU A 315 -8.30 -29.90 -1.98
N LYS A 316 -9.42 -29.42 -2.54
CA LYS A 316 -9.42 -28.70 -3.83
C LYS A 316 -8.69 -27.35 -3.80
N GLU A 317 -8.64 -26.69 -2.66
CA GLU A 317 -7.86 -25.47 -2.47
C GLU A 317 -6.38 -25.82 -2.26
N ALA A 318 -6.08 -26.86 -1.49
CA ALA A 318 -4.72 -27.35 -1.26
C ALA A 318 -4.03 -27.83 -2.56
N ASP A 319 -4.78 -28.43 -3.50
CA ASP A 319 -4.24 -28.83 -4.82
C ASP A 319 -3.73 -27.66 -5.66
N LYS A 320 -4.07 -26.41 -5.30
CA LYS A 320 -3.66 -25.21 -6.02
C LYS A 320 -2.39 -24.59 -5.48
N VAL A 321 -1.93 -25.02 -4.30
CA VAL A 321 -0.77 -24.43 -3.61
C VAL A 321 0.49 -24.60 -4.42
N ASN A 322 1.25 -23.52 -4.61
CA ASN A 322 2.55 -23.52 -5.29
C ASN A 322 2.55 -24.21 -6.67
N ALA A 323 1.46 -24.06 -7.42
CA ALA A 323 1.22 -24.80 -8.68
C ALA A 323 2.19 -24.43 -9.79
N PHE A 324 2.70 -23.20 -9.82
CA PHE A 324 3.67 -22.72 -10.80
C PHE A 324 4.61 -21.68 -10.21
N THR A 325 5.66 -21.34 -10.95
CA THR A 325 6.61 -20.29 -10.54
C THR A 325 6.53 -19.06 -11.42
N LEU A 326 6.61 -17.90 -10.79
CA LEU A 326 6.75 -16.59 -11.39
C LEU A 326 8.18 -16.10 -11.19
N GLN A 327 8.82 -15.64 -12.27
CA GLN A 327 10.02 -14.83 -12.20
C GLN A 327 9.74 -13.46 -12.82
N LEU A 328 10.21 -12.41 -12.17
CA LEU A 328 10.04 -11.04 -12.61
C LEU A 328 11.34 -10.26 -12.45
N LEU A 329 11.71 -9.54 -13.50
CA LEU A 329 12.80 -8.58 -13.51
C LEU A 329 12.25 -7.23 -13.97
N GLY A 330 12.68 -6.16 -13.34
CA GLY A 330 12.26 -4.84 -13.75
C GLY A 330 13.11 -3.73 -13.20
N GLY A 331 12.78 -2.51 -13.63
CA GLY A 331 13.45 -1.32 -13.19
C GLY A 331 12.60 -0.06 -13.38
N ASN A 332 13.03 0.98 -12.69
CA ASN A 332 12.46 2.31 -12.81
C ASN A 332 13.59 3.34 -12.83
N ILE A 333 13.43 4.36 -13.67
CA ILE A 333 14.27 5.55 -13.71
C ILE A 333 13.38 6.72 -13.36
N THR A 334 13.72 7.48 -12.34
CA THR A 334 12.97 8.68 -11.93
C THR A 334 13.91 9.87 -11.89
N TYR A 335 13.54 10.92 -12.62
CA TYR A 335 14.15 12.23 -12.55
C TYR A 335 13.18 13.20 -11.87
N GLU A 336 13.59 13.80 -10.76
CA GLU A 336 12.78 14.75 -10.01
C GLU A 336 13.62 16.00 -9.71
N LYS A 337 13.22 17.12 -10.29
CA LYS A 337 13.88 18.42 -10.04
C LYS A 337 12.86 19.54 -10.08
N ASN A 338 12.88 20.40 -9.07
CA ASN A 338 11.93 21.49 -8.88
C ASN A 338 10.47 20.97 -8.95
N ASN A 339 9.70 21.50 -9.88
CA ASN A 339 8.28 21.19 -10.05
C ASN A 339 8.02 20.06 -11.06
N LEU A 340 9.05 19.44 -11.60
CA LEU A 340 8.94 18.38 -12.62
C LEU A 340 9.48 17.06 -12.07
N LYS A 341 8.65 16.02 -12.17
CA LYS A 341 9.04 14.63 -11.99
C LYS A 341 8.68 13.88 -13.27
N VAL A 342 9.60 13.09 -13.78
CA VAL A 342 9.38 12.19 -14.92
C VAL A 342 9.96 10.84 -14.54
N GLY A 343 9.17 9.80 -14.78
CA GLY A 343 9.57 8.42 -14.52
C GLY A 343 9.41 7.53 -15.75
N MET A 344 10.18 6.48 -15.79
CA MET A 344 10.01 5.38 -16.75
C MET A 344 10.14 4.06 -16.00
N THR A 345 9.12 3.21 -16.10
CA THR A 345 9.06 1.91 -15.45
C THR A 345 8.96 0.81 -16.50
N GLY A 346 9.73 -0.26 -16.32
CA GLY A 346 9.63 -1.45 -17.15
C GLY A 346 9.69 -2.72 -16.31
N ILE A 347 8.83 -3.68 -16.63
CA ILE A 347 8.84 -5.03 -16.07
C ILE A 347 8.78 -6.08 -17.16
N TYR A 348 9.50 -7.17 -16.91
CA TYR A 348 9.44 -8.40 -17.69
C TYR A 348 9.23 -9.56 -16.74
N TYR A 349 8.23 -10.40 -17.02
CA TYR A 349 7.94 -11.54 -16.16
C TYR A 349 7.53 -12.77 -16.98
N PHE A 350 7.82 -13.94 -16.43
CA PHE A 350 7.48 -15.19 -17.06
C PHE A 350 7.07 -16.26 -16.06
N PHE A 351 6.24 -17.18 -16.53
CA PHE A 351 5.81 -18.37 -15.81
C PHE A 351 6.57 -19.58 -16.34
N ASN A 352 6.87 -20.52 -15.46
CA ASN A 352 7.49 -21.79 -15.85
C ASN A 352 6.55 -22.70 -16.67
N ARG A 353 5.25 -22.36 -16.75
CA ARG A 353 4.22 -23.03 -17.55
C ARG A 353 3.46 -22.01 -18.36
N SER A 354 2.85 -22.44 -19.47
CA SER A 354 2.04 -21.55 -20.30
C SER A 354 0.73 -21.19 -19.60
N TYR A 355 0.40 -19.91 -19.54
CA TYR A 355 -0.89 -19.42 -19.06
C TYR A 355 -1.91 -19.49 -20.22
N GLN A 356 -2.93 -20.33 -20.07
CA GLN A 356 -3.98 -20.58 -21.05
C GLN A 356 -5.36 -20.53 -20.38
N PRO A 357 -5.82 -19.31 -19.99
CA PRO A 357 -7.13 -19.17 -19.38
C PRO A 357 -8.25 -19.52 -20.35
N VAL A 358 -9.37 -19.99 -19.82
CA VAL A 358 -10.57 -20.20 -20.62
C VAL A 358 -11.10 -18.87 -21.15
N LEU A 359 -11.01 -18.66 -22.45
CA LEU A 359 -11.42 -17.42 -23.10
C LEU A 359 -12.94 -17.38 -23.27
N ARG A 360 -13.63 -16.71 -22.38
CA ARG A 360 -15.04 -16.33 -22.54
C ARG A 360 -15.15 -15.03 -23.32
N THR A 361 -16.30 -14.71 -23.89
CA THR A 361 -16.50 -13.50 -24.71
C THR A 361 -15.99 -12.23 -24.05
N TYR A 362 -16.23 -12.04 -22.75
CA TYR A 362 -15.78 -10.88 -21.99
C TYR A 362 -14.27 -10.93 -21.67
N ALA A 363 -13.67 -12.11 -21.66
CA ALA A 363 -12.25 -12.34 -21.37
C ALA A 363 -11.42 -12.68 -22.63
N LYS A 364 -11.97 -12.41 -23.82
CA LYS A 364 -11.36 -12.76 -25.10
C LYS A 364 -9.93 -12.20 -25.26
N TYR A 365 -9.66 -11.06 -24.70
CA TYR A 365 -8.38 -10.36 -24.80
C TYR A 365 -7.45 -10.60 -23.63
N ASN A 366 -7.78 -11.53 -22.72
CA ASN A 366 -6.85 -11.92 -21.68
C ASN A 366 -5.59 -12.52 -22.32
N LEU A 367 -4.44 -12.15 -21.79
CA LEU A 367 -3.16 -12.63 -22.30
C LEU A 367 -3.02 -14.13 -22.15
N GLN A 368 -2.34 -14.73 -23.11
CA GLN A 368 -1.92 -16.12 -23.14
C GLN A 368 -0.41 -16.22 -23.35
N GLY A 369 0.17 -17.32 -22.92
CA GLY A 369 1.58 -17.61 -23.04
C GLY A 369 2.32 -17.66 -21.74
N ASN A 370 3.63 -17.62 -21.79
CA ASN A 370 4.50 -17.78 -20.63
C ASN A 370 5.39 -16.58 -20.31
N TYR A 371 5.49 -15.59 -21.21
CA TYR A 371 6.27 -14.38 -20.98
C TYR A 371 5.46 -13.12 -21.31
N PHE A 372 5.65 -12.08 -20.51
CA PHE A 372 4.91 -10.83 -20.55
C PHE A 372 5.81 -9.66 -20.22
N HIS A 373 5.45 -8.49 -20.69
CA HIS A 373 6.14 -7.25 -20.35
C HIS A 373 5.17 -6.08 -20.33
N ASN A 374 5.51 -5.09 -19.51
CA ASN A 374 4.84 -3.81 -19.47
C ASN A 374 5.90 -2.71 -19.33
N VAL A 375 5.74 -1.63 -20.08
CA VAL A 375 6.59 -0.44 -20.01
C VAL A 375 5.69 0.79 -19.97
N GLY A 376 6.04 1.76 -19.15
CA GLY A 376 5.30 3.01 -19.04
C GLY A 376 6.21 4.19 -18.74
N VAL A 377 5.69 5.37 -19.06
CA VAL A 377 6.30 6.66 -18.75
C VAL A 377 5.29 7.46 -17.94
N ASP A 378 5.69 7.94 -16.78
CA ASP A 378 4.91 8.77 -15.91
C ASP A 378 5.49 10.17 -15.81
N TYR A 379 4.64 11.12 -15.51
CA TYR A 379 5.03 12.51 -15.32
C TYR A 379 4.18 13.17 -14.25
N LYS A 380 4.78 14.16 -13.58
CA LYS A 380 4.14 15.10 -12.67
C LYS A 380 4.75 16.46 -12.88
N TYR A 381 3.90 17.44 -13.14
CA TYR A 381 4.32 18.83 -13.30
C TYR A 381 3.41 19.73 -12.47
N ARG A 382 4.02 20.56 -11.62
CA ARG A 382 3.31 21.54 -10.81
C ARG A 382 3.61 22.96 -11.29
N TRP A 383 2.55 23.68 -11.52
CA TRP A 383 2.62 25.08 -11.90
C TRP A 383 1.62 25.91 -11.10
N ASN A 384 2.14 26.75 -10.19
CA ASN A 384 1.32 27.48 -9.22
C ASN A 384 0.34 26.55 -8.48
N ARG A 385 -0.97 26.78 -8.70
CA ARG A 385 -2.08 26.02 -8.09
C ARG A 385 -2.52 24.80 -8.90
N PHE A 386 -1.88 24.54 -10.03
CA PHE A 386 -2.17 23.40 -10.89
C PHE A 386 -1.16 22.28 -10.67
N THR A 387 -1.64 21.08 -10.54
CA THR A 387 -0.83 19.86 -10.57
C THR A 387 -1.34 18.97 -11.69
N LEU A 388 -0.49 18.70 -12.67
CA LEU A 388 -0.75 17.79 -13.77
C LEU A 388 0.05 16.51 -13.52
N THR A 389 -0.64 15.37 -13.46
CA THR A 389 0.00 14.05 -13.34
C THR A 389 -0.54 13.11 -14.40
N GLY A 390 0.24 12.12 -14.77
CA GLY A 390 -0.24 11.10 -15.70
C GLY A 390 0.76 9.99 -15.92
N GLU A 391 0.27 8.94 -16.57
CA GLU A 391 1.08 7.81 -17.01
C GLU A 391 0.53 7.28 -18.32
N ALA A 392 1.43 6.94 -19.22
CA ALA A 392 1.15 6.20 -20.45
C ALA A 392 1.90 4.87 -20.39
N ALA A 393 1.21 3.76 -20.58
CA ALA A 393 1.79 2.43 -20.51
C ALA A 393 1.38 1.56 -21.68
N MET A 394 2.27 0.66 -22.08
CA MET A 394 2.03 -0.37 -23.07
C MET A 394 2.42 -1.74 -22.53
N GLY A 395 1.70 -2.77 -22.96
CA GLY A 395 2.00 -4.16 -22.64
C GLY A 395 2.39 -4.95 -23.87
N LYS A 396 2.38 -6.28 -23.74
CA LYS A 396 2.53 -7.20 -24.88
C LYS A 396 1.48 -6.92 -25.96
N GLN A 397 0.29 -6.50 -25.54
CA GLN A 397 -0.80 -6.02 -26.38
C GLN A 397 -1.43 -4.83 -25.70
N GLY A 398 -1.98 -3.89 -26.47
CA GLY A 398 -2.71 -2.75 -25.96
C GLY A 398 -1.89 -1.69 -25.24
N TYR A 399 -2.58 -0.64 -24.85
CA TYR A 399 -2.00 0.50 -24.12
C TYR A 399 -3.01 1.09 -23.13
N SER A 400 -2.50 1.83 -22.18
CA SER A 400 -3.30 2.52 -21.16
C SER A 400 -2.78 3.93 -20.94
N LEU A 401 -3.71 4.86 -20.73
CA LEU A 401 -3.43 6.27 -20.48
C LEU A 401 -4.23 6.73 -19.27
N LEU A 402 -3.58 7.41 -18.37
CA LEU A 402 -4.20 8.10 -17.24
C LEU A 402 -3.64 9.53 -17.18
N ASN A 403 -4.51 10.53 -17.17
CA ASN A 403 -4.15 11.92 -17.02
C ASN A 403 -5.03 12.55 -15.95
N GLN A 404 -4.46 13.37 -15.09
CA GLN A 404 -5.13 13.97 -13.96
C GLN A 404 -4.69 15.41 -13.85
N LEU A 405 -5.65 16.32 -13.70
CA LEU A 405 -5.44 17.73 -13.47
C LEU A 405 -6.12 18.15 -12.17
N LYS A 406 -5.32 18.53 -11.20
CA LYS A 406 -5.79 19.07 -9.92
C LYS A 406 -5.59 20.59 -9.91
N TYR A 407 -6.58 21.31 -9.44
CA TYR A 407 -6.56 22.75 -9.28
C TYR A 407 -6.93 23.13 -7.84
N ASN A 408 -5.98 23.67 -7.09
CA ASN A 408 -6.19 24.21 -5.75
C ASN A 408 -6.61 25.70 -5.89
N ILE A 409 -7.91 25.96 -5.75
CA ILE A 409 -8.47 27.32 -5.92
C ILE A 409 -8.02 28.22 -4.75
N LEU A 410 -8.26 27.75 -3.55
CA LEU A 410 -7.88 28.33 -2.26
C LEU A 410 -7.68 27.19 -1.27
N THR A 411 -7.12 27.48 -0.08
CA THR A 411 -7.05 26.52 1.02
C THR A 411 -8.45 25.96 1.30
N GLY A 412 -8.60 24.65 1.27
CA GLY A 412 -9.87 23.97 1.45
C GLY A 412 -10.81 23.97 0.23
N TYR A 413 -10.38 24.47 -0.95
CA TYR A 413 -11.18 24.44 -2.19
C TYR A 413 -10.37 23.83 -3.32
N GLN A 414 -10.74 22.65 -3.76
CA GLN A 414 -9.99 21.88 -4.75
C GLN A 414 -10.92 21.32 -5.85
N LEU A 415 -10.40 21.26 -7.06
CA LEU A 415 -11.05 20.61 -8.20
C LEU A 415 -10.11 19.58 -8.79
N LEU A 416 -10.68 18.48 -9.27
CA LEU A 416 -9.97 17.40 -9.90
C LEU A 416 -10.68 16.96 -11.18
N ILE A 417 -9.91 16.79 -12.24
CA ILE A 417 -10.34 16.19 -13.50
C ILE A 417 -9.42 15.00 -13.77
N VAL A 418 -10.00 13.83 -13.95
CA VAL A 418 -9.26 12.61 -14.34
C VAL A 418 -9.82 12.12 -15.68
N HIS A 419 -8.93 11.88 -16.62
CA HIS A 419 -9.23 11.16 -17.86
C HIS A 419 -8.47 9.84 -17.85
N ARG A 420 -9.18 8.74 -18.10
CA ARG A 420 -8.61 7.40 -18.20
C ARG A 420 -9.07 6.70 -19.46
N TYR A 421 -8.11 6.11 -20.14
CA TYR A 421 -8.35 5.24 -21.28
C TYR A 421 -7.49 3.99 -21.16
N TYR A 422 -8.13 2.85 -20.96
CA TYR A 422 -7.48 1.55 -20.86
C TYR A 422 -8.01 0.67 -21.99
N SER A 423 -7.16 0.32 -22.95
CA SER A 423 -7.59 -0.50 -24.08
C SER A 423 -8.04 -1.89 -23.58
N HIS A 424 -8.95 -2.50 -24.30
CA HIS A 424 -9.53 -3.79 -23.92
C HIS A 424 -8.52 -4.95 -23.95
N ASP A 425 -7.44 -4.80 -24.68
CA ASP A 425 -6.34 -5.75 -24.84
C ASP A 425 -5.10 -5.39 -24.01
N TYR A 426 -5.12 -4.27 -23.26
CA TYR A 426 -4.08 -3.97 -22.30
C TYR A 426 -4.16 -4.93 -21.13
N TRP A 427 -3.03 -5.55 -20.79
CA TRP A 427 -2.91 -6.44 -19.67
C TRP A 427 -1.66 -6.15 -18.86
N ALA A 428 -1.81 -5.87 -17.58
CA ALA A 428 -0.72 -5.71 -16.63
C ALA A 428 -1.11 -6.37 -15.32
N MET A 429 -0.53 -7.54 -15.04
CA MET A 429 -0.89 -8.40 -13.91
C MET A 429 -0.69 -7.73 -12.55
N PHE A 430 0.32 -6.88 -12.46
CA PHE A 430 0.72 -6.18 -11.24
C PHE A 430 0.37 -4.70 -11.24
N ALA A 431 -0.47 -4.28 -12.18
CA ALA A 431 -0.95 -2.92 -12.25
C ALA A 431 -2.19 -2.71 -11.38
N ARG A 432 -2.24 -1.59 -10.71
CA ARG A 432 -3.40 -1.09 -9.99
C ARG A 432 -3.46 0.42 -10.17
N SER A 433 -4.49 0.91 -10.83
CA SER A 433 -4.64 2.32 -11.18
C SER A 433 -6.05 2.82 -10.91
N PHE A 434 -6.28 4.13 -11.07
CA PHE A 434 -7.59 4.73 -10.87
C PHE A 434 -8.61 4.18 -11.88
N GLY A 435 -9.72 3.60 -11.44
CA GLY A 435 -10.75 3.02 -12.33
C GLY A 435 -11.89 2.36 -11.57
N GLU A 436 -12.82 1.77 -12.32
CA GLU A 436 -13.90 0.93 -11.80
C GLU A 436 -13.45 -0.53 -11.58
N SER A 437 -12.38 -0.93 -12.24
CA SER A 437 -11.82 -2.27 -12.14
C SER A 437 -10.56 -2.26 -11.30
N SER A 438 -10.27 -3.35 -10.61
CA SER A 438 -9.00 -3.54 -9.89
C SER A 438 -7.78 -3.51 -10.81
N THR A 439 -7.96 -3.80 -12.10
CA THR A 439 -6.91 -3.77 -13.13
C THR A 439 -7.24 -2.73 -14.19
N PRO A 440 -6.26 -1.95 -14.70
CA PRO A 440 -6.47 -0.94 -15.74
C PRO A 440 -6.64 -1.58 -17.12
N GLN A 441 -7.81 -2.14 -17.41
CA GLN A 441 -8.17 -2.79 -18.65
C GLN A 441 -9.60 -2.49 -19.04
N ASN A 442 -9.86 -2.31 -20.35
CA ASN A 442 -11.20 -2.21 -20.93
C ASN A 442 -12.07 -1.10 -20.30
N GLU A 443 -11.54 0.12 -20.17
CA GLU A 443 -12.27 1.21 -19.57
C GLU A 443 -11.90 2.56 -20.21
N ASN A 444 -12.91 3.38 -20.46
CA ASN A 444 -12.75 4.76 -20.92
C ASN A 444 -13.67 5.66 -20.11
N GLY A 445 -13.13 6.68 -19.47
CA GLY A 445 -13.95 7.51 -18.59
C GLY A 445 -13.33 8.84 -18.19
N TRP A 446 -14.23 9.69 -17.70
CA TRP A 446 -13.92 10.98 -17.10
C TRP A 446 -14.46 11.03 -15.68
N TYR A 447 -13.60 11.43 -14.76
CA TYR A 447 -14.00 11.66 -13.38
C TYR A 447 -13.75 13.11 -13.01
N LEU A 448 -14.76 13.72 -12.42
CA LEU A 448 -14.73 15.08 -11.91
C LEU A 448 -14.97 15.04 -10.41
N ALA A 449 -14.18 15.73 -9.63
CA ALA A 449 -14.41 15.88 -8.19
C ALA A 449 -14.15 17.31 -7.74
N ALA A 450 -14.91 17.73 -6.74
CA ALA A 450 -14.78 19.01 -6.10
C ALA A 450 -14.84 18.87 -4.59
N GLU A 451 -14.00 19.58 -3.89
CA GLU A 451 -14.00 19.67 -2.43
C GLU A 451 -14.07 21.13 -2.02
N ALA A 452 -14.87 21.42 -0.99
CA ALA A 452 -15.01 22.74 -0.42
C ALA A 452 -15.16 22.68 1.10
N SER A 453 -14.36 23.44 1.83
CA SER A 453 -14.41 23.61 3.28
C SER A 453 -14.72 25.06 3.64
N PRO A 454 -15.99 25.53 3.44
CA PRO A 454 -16.36 26.93 3.62
C PRO A 454 -16.37 27.40 5.07
N LEU A 455 -16.50 26.48 6.02
CA LEU A 455 -16.56 26.75 7.45
C LEU A 455 -15.68 25.74 8.21
N ALA A 456 -15.17 26.15 9.37
CA ALA A 456 -14.50 25.20 10.27
C ALA A 456 -15.45 24.03 10.58
N HIS A 457 -14.95 22.81 10.51
CA HIS A 457 -15.68 21.54 10.71
C HIS A 457 -16.71 21.15 9.63
N TRP A 458 -16.77 21.87 8.49
CA TRP A 458 -17.60 21.50 7.35
C TRP A 458 -16.73 21.19 6.13
N LYS A 459 -16.86 19.98 5.62
CA LYS A 459 -16.22 19.54 4.39
C LYS A 459 -17.26 18.98 3.45
N PHE A 460 -17.37 19.57 2.27
CA PHE A 460 -18.25 19.11 1.21
C PHE A 460 -17.41 18.45 0.12
N PHE A 461 -17.81 17.29 -0.28
CA PHE A 461 -17.22 16.56 -1.39
C PHE A 461 -18.32 16.20 -2.39
N ALA A 462 -18.09 16.44 -3.67
CA ALA A 462 -18.95 16.04 -4.75
C ALA A 462 -18.13 15.44 -5.88
N SER A 463 -18.61 14.35 -6.47
CA SER A 463 -17.94 13.73 -7.60
C SER A 463 -18.92 13.22 -8.64
N LEU A 464 -18.46 13.16 -9.89
CA LEU A 464 -19.19 12.63 -11.05
C LEU A 464 -18.23 11.72 -11.82
N ASP A 465 -18.59 10.47 -12.00
CA ASP A 465 -17.82 9.51 -12.81
C ASP A 465 -18.64 9.07 -14.02
N LEU A 466 -18.13 9.38 -15.20
CA LEU A 466 -18.71 9.02 -16.49
C LEU A 466 -17.78 8.05 -17.19
N PHE A 467 -18.18 6.80 -17.31
CA PHE A 467 -17.33 5.77 -17.88
C PHE A 467 -18.09 4.79 -18.77
N SER A 468 -17.34 4.12 -19.62
CA SER A 468 -17.83 3.06 -20.51
C SER A 468 -16.79 1.95 -20.61
N PHE A 469 -17.26 0.76 -20.94
CA PHE A 469 -16.41 -0.38 -21.26
C PHE A 469 -16.41 -0.60 -22.79
N PRO A 470 -15.31 -0.33 -23.50
CA PRO A 470 -15.22 -0.51 -24.95
C PRO A 470 -15.53 -1.93 -25.41
N TRP A 471 -15.20 -2.95 -24.62
CA TRP A 471 -15.51 -4.34 -24.82
C TRP A 471 -16.49 -4.89 -23.77
N TRP A 472 -17.05 -6.07 -24.01
CA TRP A 472 -17.93 -6.76 -23.09
C TRP A 472 -17.28 -6.92 -21.69
N LYS A 473 -18.07 -6.74 -20.64
CA LYS A 473 -17.65 -6.98 -19.27
C LYS A 473 -18.62 -7.93 -18.58
N TYR A 474 -18.13 -8.76 -17.68
CA TYR A 474 -18.93 -9.72 -16.94
C TYR A 474 -20.06 -9.02 -16.19
N ARG A 475 -21.30 -9.52 -16.34
CA ARG A 475 -22.55 -8.98 -15.75
C ARG A 475 -22.94 -7.56 -16.19
N ILE A 476 -22.33 -7.00 -17.22
CA ILE A 476 -22.74 -5.71 -17.77
C ILE A 476 -23.26 -5.93 -19.18
N SER A 477 -24.51 -5.51 -19.41
CA SER A 477 -25.10 -5.47 -20.77
C SER A 477 -24.51 -4.30 -21.57
N LYS A 478 -24.37 -4.49 -22.87
CA LYS A 478 -24.06 -3.39 -23.79
C LYS A 478 -25.25 -2.47 -23.96
#